data_36b7f37e7e309120d9669f9771de7b28
#
_entry.id   36b7f37e7e309120d9669f9771de7b28
#
_cell.length_a   1.000
_cell.length_b   1.000
_cell.length_c   1.000
_cell.angle_alpha   90.00
_cell.angle_beta   90.00
_cell.angle_gamma   90.00
#
_symmetry.space_group_name_H-M   'P 1'
#
loop_
_entity.id
_entity.type
_entity.pdbx_description
1 polymer ?
#
loop_
_entity_poly.entity_id
_entity_poly.type
_entity_poly.pdbx_seq_one_letter_code
_entity_poly.pdbx_strand_id
1 'polypeptide(L)'
;MQLDPISGWCKGIRHCPSPNFNERPTGEISLLVVHNISLPPAQFATGKVQEFFQNRLDVTEHPYFEGIADLRVSAHFLIERDGAVTQFVSCIDRAWHAGRSHWRGVSDINSAS
;
A
#
# COMPACT_ATOMS: atom_id res chain seq x y z
N MET A 1 17.82 -4.61 3.39
CA MET A 1 16.60 -3.96 3.94
C MET A 1 16.66 -4.00 5.46
N GLN A 2 16.54 -2.86 6.09
CA GLN A 2 16.64 -2.75 7.53
C GLN A 2 15.60 -1.75 8.04
N LEU A 3 14.72 -2.18 8.95
CA LEU A 3 13.69 -1.33 9.53
C LEU A 3 14.28 -0.41 10.59
N ASP A 4 13.97 0.90 10.48
CA ASP A 4 14.17 1.86 11.57
C ASP A 4 12.91 1.83 12.45
N PRO A 5 13.01 1.35 13.71
CA PRO A 5 11.83 1.24 14.57
C PRO A 5 11.27 2.58 15.04
N ILE A 6 12.03 3.66 14.92
CA ILE A 6 11.58 5.00 15.33
C ILE A 6 10.71 5.62 14.22
N SER A 7 11.21 5.61 12.99
CA SER A 7 10.48 6.20 11.86
C SER A 7 9.49 5.24 11.19
N GLY A 8 9.71 3.93 11.33
CA GLY A 8 8.94 2.91 10.64
C GLY A 8 9.31 2.72 9.17
N TRP A 9 10.37 3.39 8.71
CA TRP A 9 10.85 3.28 7.33
C TRP A 9 12.05 2.33 7.24
N CYS A 10 12.09 1.56 6.17
CA CYS A 10 13.19 0.62 5.92
C CYS A 10 14.29 1.28 5.10
N LYS A 11 15.53 1.05 5.50
CA LYS A 11 16.71 1.47 4.75
C LYS A 11 17.04 0.42 3.67
N GLY A 12 17.69 0.84 2.59
CA GLY A 12 18.15 -0.06 1.55
C GLY A 12 17.10 -0.45 0.52
N ILE A 13 15.94 0.17 0.54
CA ILE A 13 14.88 -0.01 -0.45
C ILE A 13 14.39 1.33 -0.96
N ARG A 14 13.65 1.30 -2.07
CA ARG A 14 13.03 2.50 -2.63
C ARG A 14 11.91 3.00 -1.74
N HIS A 15 11.83 4.31 -1.54
CA HIS A 15 10.72 4.96 -0.85
C HIS A 15 9.89 5.75 -1.86
N CYS A 16 8.58 5.57 -1.80
CA CYS A 16 7.62 6.28 -2.64
C CYS A 16 6.42 6.67 -1.76
N PRO A 17 6.55 7.71 -0.92
CA PRO A 17 5.54 8.03 0.09
C PRO A 17 4.16 8.27 -0.51
N SER A 18 3.17 7.57 0.03
CA SER A 18 1.76 7.74 -0.31
C SER A 18 1.10 8.68 0.70
N PRO A 19 0.19 9.57 0.27
CA PRO A 19 -0.61 10.38 1.19
C PRO A 19 -1.78 9.60 1.81
N ASN A 20 -2.02 8.36 1.35
CA ASN A 20 -3.18 7.57 1.75
C ASN A 20 -2.89 6.75 3.01
N PHE A 21 -2.63 7.44 4.10
CA PHE A 21 -2.40 6.82 5.40
C PHE A 21 -2.91 7.75 6.50
N ASN A 22 -3.06 7.19 7.69
CA ASN A 22 -3.29 7.96 8.90
C ASN A 22 -2.64 7.27 10.09
N GLU A 23 -2.74 7.91 11.24
CA GLU A 23 -2.18 7.37 12.47
C GLU A 23 -2.89 6.07 12.87
N ARG A 24 -2.11 5.08 13.30
CA ARG A 24 -2.64 3.81 13.76
C ARG A 24 -3.31 4.00 15.14
N PRO A 25 -4.57 3.58 15.30
CA PRO A 25 -5.32 3.87 16.54
C PRO A 25 -4.71 3.29 17.81
N THR A 26 -4.15 2.07 17.75
CA THR A 26 -3.63 1.38 18.94
C THR A 26 -2.13 1.16 18.92
N GLY A 27 -1.47 1.38 17.81
CA GLY A 27 -0.05 1.10 17.66
C GLY A 27 0.33 -0.38 17.62
N GLU A 28 -0.61 -1.29 17.83
CA GLU A 28 -0.37 -2.72 17.82
C GLU A 28 -0.59 -3.32 16.44
N ILE A 29 0.43 -4.04 15.93
CA ILE A 29 0.35 -4.76 14.67
C ILE A 29 0.19 -6.25 14.98
N SER A 30 -0.95 -6.84 14.61
CA SER A 30 -1.26 -8.24 14.89
C SER A 30 -1.42 -9.08 13.62
N LEU A 31 -1.44 -8.47 12.43
CA LEU A 31 -1.65 -9.15 11.16
C LEU A 31 -0.58 -8.76 10.14
N LEU A 32 -0.14 -9.76 9.39
CA LEU A 32 0.55 -9.57 8.12
C LEU A 32 -0.41 -9.92 6.99
N VAL A 33 -0.75 -8.95 6.14
CA VAL A 33 -1.65 -9.16 5.00
C VAL A 33 -0.83 -9.15 3.73
N VAL A 34 -0.93 -10.22 2.95
CA VAL A 34 -0.29 -10.35 1.65
C VAL A 34 -1.37 -10.52 0.59
N HIS A 35 -1.39 -9.64 -0.40
CA HIS A 35 -2.31 -9.73 -1.52
C HIS A 35 -1.63 -9.25 -2.78
N ASN A 36 -2.19 -9.61 -3.94
CA ASN A 36 -1.63 -9.21 -5.22
C ASN A 36 -2.26 -7.93 -5.73
N ILE A 37 -1.52 -7.24 -6.59
CA ILE A 37 -2.01 -6.10 -7.35
C ILE A 37 -1.26 -6.04 -8.68
N SER A 38 -1.96 -5.68 -9.73
CA SER A 38 -1.35 -5.35 -11.02
C SER A 38 -2.14 -4.23 -11.68
N LEU A 39 -1.45 -3.26 -12.28
CA LEU A 39 -2.08 -2.14 -12.98
C LEU A 39 -1.31 -1.84 -14.28
N PRO A 40 -1.97 -1.91 -15.44
CA PRO A 40 -3.31 -2.46 -15.65
C PRO A 40 -3.41 -3.94 -15.24
N PRO A 41 -4.62 -4.52 -15.10
CA PRO A 41 -4.76 -5.92 -14.72
C PRO A 41 -3.89 -6.85 -15.55
N ALA A 42 -3.19 -7.78 -14.87
CA ALA A 42 -2.26 -8.75 -15.46
C ALA A 42 -1.02 -8.14 -16.12
N GLN A 43 -0.75 -6.86 -15.93
CA GLN A 43 0.49 -6.21 -16.37
C GLN A 43 1.32 -5.82 -15.16
N PHE A 44 2.63 -6.13 -15.21
CA PHE A 44 3.53 -5.98 -14.06
C PHE A 44 4.67 -5.02 -14.39
N ALA A 45 5.28 -4.45 -13.35
CA ALA A 45 6.42 -3.53 -13.46
C ALA A 45 6.11 -2.30 -14.35
N THR A 46 4.86 -1.83 -14.34
CA THR A 46 4.43 -0.69 -15.15
C THR A 46 4.65 0.67 -14.48
N GLY A 47 4.92 0.70 -13.18
CA GLY A 47 4.96 1.94 -12.39
C GLY A 47 3.58 2.49 -12.01
N LYS A 48 2.50 1.87 -12.45
CA LYS A 48 1.14 2.37 -12.22
C LYS A 48 0.64 2.17 -10.81
N VAL A 49 1.12 1.14 -10.10
CA VAL A 49 0.80 0.94 -8.68
C VAL A 49 1.33 2.13 -7.86
N GLN A 50 2.55 2.56 -8.14
CA GLN A 50 3.16 3.71 -7.48
C GLN A 50 2.35 4.99 -7.73
N GLU A 51 1.95 5.25 -8.96
CA GLU A 51 1.11 6.39 -9.30
C GLU A 51 -0.25 6.31 -8.61
N PHE A 52 -0.84 5.11 -8.57
CA PHE A 52 -2.14 4.88 -7.92
C PHE A 52 -2.07 5.19 -6.41
N PHE A 53 -1.07 4.68 -5.72
CA PHE A 53 -0.92 4.93 -4.28
C PHE A 53 -0.56 6.38 -3.95
N GLN A 54 -0.07 7.13 -4.93
CA GLN A 54 0.21 8.56 -4.79
C GLN A 54 -0.93 9.45 -5.31
N ASN A 55 -2.06 8.87 -5.70
CA ASN A 55 -3.22 9.59 -6.26
C ASN A 55 -2.89 10.35 -7.55
N ARG A 56 -1.99 9.77 -8.36
CA ARG A 56 -1.50 10.38 -9.61
C ARG A 56 -1.80 9.55 -10.84
N LEU A 57 -2.72 8.59 -10.72
CA LEU A 57 -3.06 7.71 -11.83
C LEU A 57 -3.75 8.50 -12.95
N ASP A 58 -3.21 8.43 -14.15
CA ASP A 58 -3.78 9.08 -15.32
C ASP A 58 -4.86 8.19 -15.93
N VAL A 59 -6.11 8.63 -15.80
CA VAL A 59 -7.28 7.88 -16.28
C VAL A 59 -7.32 7.73 -17.80
N THR A 60 -6.57 8.53 -18.54
CA THR A 60 -6.52 8.45 -20.01
C THR A 60 -5.64 7.34 -20.54
N GLU A 61 -4.77 6.77 -19.70
CA GLU A 61 -3.80 5.76 -20.13
C GLU A 61 -4.40 4.36 -20.29
N HIS A 62 -5.48 4.05 -19.58
CA HIS A 62 -6.14 2.76 -19.67
C HIS A 62 -7.59 2.85 -19.19
N PRO A 63 -8.55 2.19 -19.87
CA PRO A 63 -9.97 2.24 -19.48
C PRO A 63 -10.26 1.78 -18.05
N TYR A 64 -9.50 0.80 -17.55
CA TYR A 64 -9.63 0.30 -16.17
C TYR A 64 -9.41 1.38 -15.14
N PHE A 65 -8.56 2.36 -15.42
CA PHE A 65 -8.18 3.40 -14.46
C PHE A 65 -9.32 4.34 -14.12
N GLU A 66 -10.28 4.54 -15.00
CA GLU A 66 -11.46 5.35 -14.73
C GLU A 66 -12.27 4.81 -13.54
N GLY A 67 -12.31 3.50 -13.37
CA GLY A 67 -13.07 2.85 -12.30
C GLY A 67 -12.39 2.90 -10.94
N ILE A 68 -11.10 3.20 -10.87
CA ILE A 68 -10.33 3.15 -9.63
C ILE A 68 -9.65 4.48 -9.25
N ALA A 69 -9.61 5.45 -10.16
CA ALA A 69 -8.84 6.69 -9.95
C ALA A 69 -9.29 7.49 -8.74
N ASP A 70 -10.56 7.38 -8.32
CA ASP A 70 -11.08 8.09 -7.16
C ASP A 70 -10.84 7.34 -5.84
N LEU A 71 -10.34 6.10 -5.89
CA LEU A 71 -10.01 5.35 -4.70
C LEU A 71 -8.75 5.93 -4.03
N ARG A 72 -8.80 6.02 -2.72
CA ARG A 72 -7.66 6.46 -1.90
C ARG A 72 -7.16 5.28 -1.09
N VAL A 73 -6.21 4.56 -1.65
CA VAL A 73 -5.68 3.32 -1.09
C VAL A 73 -4.16 3.32 -1.08
N SER A 74 -3.59 2.47 -0.26
CA SER A 74 -2.15 2.27 -0.19
C SER A 74 -1.84 0.91 0.43
N ALA A 75 -0.58 0.54 0.39
CA ALA A 75 -0.01 -0.56 1.16
C ALA A 75 1.31 -0.07 1.75
N HIS A 76 1.82 -0.78 2.76
CA HIS A 76 3.13 -0.45 3.30
C HIS A 76 4.23 -0.74 2.28
N PHE A 77 4.16 -1.88 1.61
CA PHE A 77 5.19 -2.33 0.67
C PHE A 77 4.58 -2.88 -0.62
N LEU A 78 5.27 -2.66 -1.72
CA LEU A 78 5.08 -3.39 -2.97
C LEU A 78 6.33 -4.22 -3.21
N ILE A 79 6.15 -5.51 -3.47
CA ILE A 79 7.22 -6.41 -3.89
C ILE A 79 6.95 -6.80 -5.33
N GLU A 80 7.84 -6.41 -6.23
CA GLU A 80 7.70 -6.70 -7.64
C GLU A 80 8.28 -8.08 -7.98
N ARG A 81 7.98 -8.58 -9.17
CA ARG A 81 8.35 -9.94 -9.58
C ARG A 81 9.87 -10.17 -9.66
N ASP A 82 10.64 -9.12 -9.88
CA ASP A 82 12.10 -9.17 -9.88
C ASP A 82 12.71 -9.08 -8.47
N GLY A 83 11.87 -8.96 -7.44
CA GLY A 83 12.30 -8.82 -6.06
C GLY A 83 12.50 -7.37 -5.60
N ALA A 84 12.32 -6.39 -6.47
CA ALA A 84 12.40 -4.99 -6.07
C ALA A 84 11.32 -4.64 -5.05
N VAL A 85 11.71 -3.94 -3.99
CA VAL A 85 10.79 -3.56 -2.90
C VAL A 85 10.67 -2.05 -2.84
N THR A 86 9.44 -1.56 -2.75
CA THR A 86 9.14 -0.14 -2.56
C THR A 86 8.28 0.01 -1.32
N GLN A 87 8.62 0.96 -0.46
CA GLN A 87 7.82 1.30 0.71
C GLN A 87 7.03 2.59 0.46
N PHE A 88 5.75 2.58 0.80
CA PHE A 88 4.83 3.70 0.59
C PHE A 88 4.37 4.36 1.88
N VAL A 89 4.32 3.61 2.97
CA VAL A 89 3.80 4.07 4.27
C VAL A 89 4.73 3.56 5.36
N SER A 90 4.98 4.40 6.36
CA SER A 90 5.72 3.97 7.55
C SER A 90 5.01 2.80 8.23
N CYS A 91 5.77 1.81 8.70
CA CYS A 91 5.20 0.67 9.40
C CYS A 91 4.47 1.05 10.69
N ILE A 92 4.76 2.23 11.25
CA ILE A 92 4.07 2.76 12.43
C ILE A 92 2.67 3.24 12.08
N ASP A 93 2.48 3.72 10.85
CA ASP A 93 1.21 4.28 10.39
C ASP A 93 0.31 3.22 9.78
N ARG A 94 -0.94 3.60 9.57
CA ARG A 94 -2.01 2.75 9.05
C ARG A 94 -2.16 2.97 7.55
N ALA A 95 -1.80 1.99 6.74
CA ALA A 95 -2.07 2.00 5.31
C ALA A 95 -3.54 1.65 5.01
N TRP A 96 -4.04 2.05 3.87
CA TRP A 96 -5.43 1.87 3.48
C TRP A 96 -5.54 0.84 2.34
N HIS A 97 -5.38 -0.46 2.65
CA HIS A 97 -5.40 -1.53 1.66
C HIS A 97 -6.69 -2.35 1.65
N ALA A 98 -7.50 -2.23 2.70
CA ALA A 98 -8.78 -2.91 2.80
C ALA A 98 -9.86 -1.88 3.07
N GLY A 99 -11.04 -2.08 2.51
CA GLY A 99 -12.20 -1.27 2.86
C GLY A 99 -12.74 -1.66 4.23
N ARG A 100 -14.04 -1.55 4.42
CA ARG A 100 -14.69 -2.05 5.61
C ARG A 100 -14.49 -3.57 5.68
N SER A 101 -13.79 -4.05 6.72
CA SER A 101 -13.28 -5.41 6.75
C SER A 101 -13.44 -6.04 8.13
N HIS A 102 -13.46 -7.39 8.15
CA HIS A 102 -13.59 -8.16 9.36
C HIS A 102 -12.90 -9.51 9.20
N TRP A 103 -12.12 -9.94 10.19
CA TRP A 103 -11.44 -11.23 10.17
C TRP A 103 -11.22 -11.74 11.59
N ARG A 104 -11.72 -12.94 11.88
CA ARG A 104 -11.60 -13.60 13.20
C ARG A 104 -11.93 -12.68 14.38
N GLY A 105 -13.04 -11.94 14.27
CA GLY A 105 -13.46 -11.00 15.31
C GLY A 105 -12.74 -9.65 15.29
N VAL A 106 -11.79 -9.46 14.38
CA VAL A 106 -11.10 -8.17 14.19
C VAL A 106 -11.79 -7.40 13.07
N SER A 107 -12.39 -6.28 13.40
CA SER A 107 -12.89 -5.32 12.42
C SER A 107 -11.80 -4.32 12.10
N ASP A 108 -11.91 -3.67 10.93
CA ASP A 108 -10.91 -2.70 10.47
C ASP A 108 -9.51 -3.30 10.37
N ILE A 109 -9.31 -4.18 9.39
CA ILE A 109 -8.04 -4.87 9.16
C ILE A 109 -6.89 -3.89 8.92
N ASN A 110 -7.14 -2.72 8.33
CA ASN A 110 -6.10 -1.69 8.14
C ASN A 110 -5.45 -1.28 9.48
N SER A 111 -6.21 -1.24 10.56
CA SER A 111 -5.69 -0.85 11.87
C SER A 111 -4.85 -1.94 12.53
N ALA A 112 -5.04 -3.20 12.16
CA ALA A 112 -4.34 -4.35 12.74
C ALA A 112 -3.11 -4.80 11.94
N SER A 113 -2.97 -4.31 10.72
CA SER A 113 -1.92 -4.80 9.80
C SER A 113 -0.82 -3.80 9.44
#